data_627e676f2f3f9cca28440ea31ad01cc1
#
_entry.id   627e676f2f3f9cca28440ea31ad01cc1
#
_cell.length_a   1.000
_cell.length_b   1.000
_cell.length_c   1.000
_cell.angle_alpha   90.00
_cell.angle_beta   90.00
_cell.angle_gamma   90.00
#
_symmetry.space_group_name_H-M   'P 1'
#
loop_
_entity.id
_entity.type
_entity.pdbx_description
1 polymer ?
#
loop_
_entity_poly.entity_id
_entity_poly.type
_entity_poly.pdbx_seq_one_letter_code
_entity_poly.pdbx_strand_id
1 'polypeptide(L)'
;MAMKHLRNFCIIAHIDHGKSTLADRLLDFTGSVTDREKQDQLLDNMDLERERGITIKSHAIQMEYTYQGVDYVLNLIDTPGHVDFSYEVSRSIAACEGALLIVDAAQSIQAQTISNLYLALENDLEIIPVLNKVDLPSANPEEVTDDIVDLLGCDPSEVIPASAKTGLGIEAILSAIIERIPAPQGNEDESLQALIFDSVYNPFRGVETYFRVFNGVIKKGQNIKFMATGKNYFADEIGTLKLSQFPRTEIKAGDVGYVITGIKEAKEVKVGDTITDAKNPTTNAIEGFEDVKPMVFAGIYPVDTEDYEDLRASMEKLQLNDASLIFTPESSAALGFGFRCGFLGMLHMEIIQERLEREFDMTVITTVPNVSYHAYTKKNPDEAVIVNNPSDLPDPSILDHVEEPCIKATIITKSDFVGNVMSLCIEKRGMITNQTYLTPERVELNFDMPLAEIVFDFYDRLKTVSRGYASFDYHPIGMKLSKLVRVDILLNAQPVDALSALVHADNAHNIGKKMCEKLKELIPRQQFDIPIQEAIGAKIISRETVKALRKDVTAKCYGGDISRKRKLLEKQKKGKKRMRQVGNVEIPQAAFMAVLKLND
;
A
#
# COMPACT_ATOMS: atom_id res chain seq x y z
N MET A 1 -5.11 4.03 -37.31
CA MET A 1 -6.54 3.71 -37.20
C MET A 1 -7.30 4.99 -36.89
N ALA A 2 -8.55 5.15 -37.29
CA ALA A 2 -9.29 6.36 -36.94
C ALA A 2 -9.60 6.32 -35.44
N MET A 3 -9.43 7.44 -34.74
CA MET A 3 -9.68 7.59 -33.29
C MET A 3 -11.05 7.04 -32.84
N LYS A 4 -12.08 7.15 -33.69
CA LYS A 4 -13.42 6.59 -33.43
C LYS A 4 -13.49 5.08 -33.16
N HIS A 5 -12.47 4.32 -33.57
CA HIS A 5 -12.38 2.87 -33.35
C HIS A 5 -11.44 2.49 -32.20
N LEU A 6 -11.04 3.47 -31.39
CA LEU A 6 -10.21 3.28 -30.23
C LEU A 6 -11.06 3.34 -28.94
N ARG A 7 -10.76 2.47 -27.96
CA ARG A 7 -11.38 2.49 -26.63
C ARG A 7 -10.31 2.33 -25.56
N ASN A 8 -10.22 3.27 -24.63
CA ASN A 8 -9.36 3.18 -23.47
C ASN A 8 -10.23 2.94 -22.24
N PHE A 9 -9.96 1.88 -21.53
CA PHE A 9 -10.77 1.51 -20.36
C PHE A 9 -9.91 0.87 -19.29
N CYS A 10 -10.38 0.96 -18.06
CA CYS A 10 -9.80 0.27 -16.91
C CYS A 10 -10.79 -0.72 -16.30
N ILE A 11 -10.28 -1.53 -15.39
CA ILE A 11 -11.09 -2.45 -14.60
C ILE A 11 -11.01 -2.03 -13.14
N ILE A 12 -12.12 -1.67 -12.55
CA ILE A 12 -12.25 -1.32 -11.13
C ILE A 12 -13.01 -2.42 -10.42
N ALA A 13 -12.45 -2.90 -9.31
CA ALA A 13 -13.00 -4.00 -8.55
C ALA A 13 -12.50 -3.97 -7.11
N HIS A 14 -13.24 -4.61 -6.21
CA HIS A 14 -12.69 -4.99 -4.91
C HIS A 14 -11.69 -6.16 -5.05
N ILE A 15 -10.83 -6.34 -4.05
CA ILE A 15 -9.92 -7.49 -3.96
C ILE A 15 -10.75 -8.78 -4.04
N ASP A 16 -10.25 -9.80 -4.75
CA ASP A 16 -10.89 -11.10 -4.96
C ASP A 16 -12.21 -11.09 -5.77
N HIS A 17 -12.67 -9.97 -6.34
CA HIS A 17 -13.83 -9.95 -7.22
C HIS A 17 -13.54 -10.50 -8.64
N GLY A 18 -12.29 -10.88 -8.93
CA GLY A 18 -11.88 -11.55 -10.17
C GLY A 18 -11.42 -10.62 -11.28
N LYS A 19 -10.83 -9.47 -10.93
CA LYS A 19 -10.26 -8.48 -11.84
C LYS A 19 -9.24 -9.09 -12.80
N SER A 20 -8.13 -9.65 -12.28
CA SER A 20 -7.06 -10.24 -13.10
C SER A 20 -7.57 -11.42 -13.94
N THR A 21 -8.46 -12.25 -13.40
CA THR A 21 -9.07 -13.35 -14.15
C THR A 21 -9.93 -12.85 -15.31
N LEU A 22 -10.66 -11.72 -15.15
CA LEU A 22 -11.42 -11.14 -16.24
C LEU A 22 -10.49 -10.54 -17.30
N ALA A 23 -9.43 -9.85 -16.89
CA ALA A 23 -8.43 -9.33 -17.81
C ALA A 23 -7.82 -10.44 -18.67
N ASP A 24 -7.41 -11.56 -18.06
CA ASP A 24 -6.91 -12.75 -18.76
C ASP A 24 -7.91 -13.27 -19.80
N ARG A 25 -9.21 -13.30 -19.45
CA ARG A 25 -10.25 -13.76 -20.39
C ARG A 25 -10.49 -12.81 -21.56
N LEU A 26 -10.42 -11.51 -21.32
CA LEU A 26 -10.48 -10.52 -22.39
C LEU A 26 -9.31 -10.68 -23.37
N LEU A 27 -8.10 -10.91 -22.86
CA LEU A 27 -6.91 -11.18 -23.66
C LEU A 27 -7.02 -12.48 -24.46
N ASP A 28 -7.53 -13.53 -23.85
CA ASP A 28 -7.74 -14.83 -24.48
C ASP A 28 -8.77 -14.74 -25.61
N PHE A 29 -9.92 -14.11 -25.34
CA PHE A 29 -11.03 -13.99 -26.28
C PHE A 29 -10.68 -13.11 -27.49
N THR A 30 -9.87 -12.07 -27.31
CA THR A 30 -9.39 -11.20 -28.38
C THR A 30 -8.22 -11.80 -29.18
N GLY A 31 -7.75 -13.00 -28.78
CA GLY A 31 -6.61 -13.66 -29.43
C GLY A 31 -5.28 -12.91 -29.23
N SER A 32 -5.21 -12.05 -28.22
CA SER A 32 -3.99 -11.30 -27.88
C SER A 32 -2.92 -12.19 -27.26
N VAL A 33 -3.28 -13.39 -26.79
CA VAL A 33 -2.42 -14.38 -26.14
C VAL A 33 -2.44 -15.67 -26.94
N THR A 34 -1.26 -16.24 -27.22
CA THR A 34 -1.15 -17.55 -27.85
C THR A 34 -1.32 -18.66 -26.81
N ASP A 35 -1.74 -19.87 -27.23
CA ASP A 35 -1.92 -21.02 -26.33
C ASP A 35 -0.67 -21.41 -25.52
N ARG A 36 0.53 -21.02 -25.98
CA ARG A 36 1.80 -21.27 -25.30
C ARG A 36 2.12 -20.23 -24.21
N GLU A 37 1.54 -19.04 -24.32
CA GLU A 37 1.74 -17.91 -23.41
C GLU A 37 0.66 -17.82 -22.34
N LYS A 38 -0.39 -18.66 -22.43
CA LYS A 38 -1.47 -18.71 -21.45
C LYS A 38 -0.93 -19.11 -20.08
N GLN A 39 -1.07 -18.21 -19.13
CA GLN A 39 -0.81 -18.38 -17.71
C GLN A 39 -1.94 -17.72 -16.92
N ASP A 40 -2.21 -18.20 -15.74
CA ASP A 40 -3.14 -17.53 -14.83
C ASP A 40 -2.49 -16.23 -14.34
N GLN A 41 -3.26 -15.15 -14.27
CA GLN A 41 -2.82 -13.81 -13.86
C GLN A 41 -1.66 -13.31 -14.75
N LEU A 42 -1.87 -13.32 -16.06
CA LEU A 42 -0.86 -13.01 -17.07
C LEU A 42 -0.32 -11.57 -16.93
N LEU A 43 -1.16 -10.62 -16.52
CA LEU A 43 -0.78 -9.22 -16.32
C LEU A 43 -0.05 -8.99 -14.99
N ASP A 44 -0.20 -9.88 -14.01
CA ASP A 44 0.50 -9.80 -12.75
C ASP A 44 1.94 -10.32 -12.95
N ASN A 45 2.88 -9.41 -13.24
CA ASN A 45 4.24 -9.76 -13.63
C ASN A 45 5.14 -10.14 -12.45
N MET A 46 4.78 -9.74 -11.23
CA MET A 46 5.53 -10.07 -10.02
C MET A 46 5.03 -11.38 -9.41
N ASP A 47 5.94 -12.24 -8.96
CA ASP A 47 5.56 -13.46 -8.22
C ASP A 47 4.73 -13.11 -6.97
N LEU A 48 5.02 -11.97 -6.36
CA LEU A 48 4.31 -11.45 -5.20
C LEU A 48 2.85 -11.08 -5.50
N GLU A 49 2.57 -10.52 -6.69
CA GLU A 49 1.21 -10.23 -7.15
C GLU A 49 0.39 -11.51 -7.27
N ARG A 50 0.99 -12.55 -7.88
CA ARG A 50 0.34 -13.86 -8.08
C ARG A 50 0.08 -14.59 -6.76
N GLU A 51 1.06 -14.58 -5.84
CA GLU A 51 0.93 -15.23 -4.54
C GLU A 51 -0.13 -14.58 -3.65
N ARG A 52 -0.21 -13.25 -3.68
CA ARG A 52 -1.16 -12.47 -2.87
C ARG A 52 -2.51 -12.26 -3.56
N GLY A 53 -2.62 -12.56 -4.86
CA GLY A 53 -3.83 -12.35 -5.66
C GLY A 53 -4.22 -10.87 -5.81
N ILE A 54 -3.23 -9.97 -5.77
CA ILE A 54 -3.45 -8.52 -5.88
C ILE A 54 -2.55 -7.93 -6.97
N THR A 55 -3.08 -7.02 -7.76
CA THR A 55 -2.27 -6.20 -8.67
C THR A 55 -1.62 -5.08 -7.86
N ILE A 56 -0.30 -4.97 -7.94
CA ILE A 56 0.51 -3.95 -7.25
C ILE A 56 0.79 -2.80 -8.20
N LYS A 57 1.13 -3.11 -9.47
CA LYS A 57 1.43 -2.12 -10.50
C LYS A 57 0.39 -2.09 -11.60
N SER A 58 0.14 -0.90 -12.13
CA SER A 58 -0.71 -0.75 -13.32
C SER A 58 -0.03 -1.33 -14.55
N HIS A 59 -0.79 -2.03 -15.37
CA HIS A 59 -0.33 -2.56 -16.65
C HIS A 59 -1.25 -2.09 -17.76
N ALA A 60 -0.67 -1.59 -18.86
CA ALA A 60 -1.42 -1.26 -20.05
C ALA A 60 -1.20 -2.31 -21.12
N ILE A 61 -2.27 -2.75 -21.76
CA ILE A 61 -2.18 -3.71 -22.87
C ILE A 61 -3.16 -3.35 -23.97
N GLN A 62 -2.68 -3.40 -25.20
CA GLN A 62 -3.44 -3.16 -26.42
C GLN A 62 -3.96 -4.47 -26.99
N MET A 63 -5.27 -4.56 -27.20
CA MET A 63 -5.98 -5.67 -27.84
C MET A 63 -6.58 -5.21 -29.16
N GLU A 64 -6.68 -6.09 -30.12
CA GLU A 64 -7.38 -5.87 -31.39
C GLU A 64 -8.61 -6.78 -31.42
N TYR A 65 -9.77 -6.22 -31.73
CA TYR A 65 -11.01 -6.97 -31.77
C TYR A 65 -11.90 -6.52 -32.92
N THR A 66 -12.41 -7.48 -33.72
CA THR A 66 -13.31 -7.20 -34.83
C THR A 66 -14.76 -7.34 -34.36
N TYR A 67 -15.50 -6.24 -34.36
CA TYR A 67 -16.89 -6.19 -34.00
C TYR A 67 -17.74 -5.75 -35.19
N GLN A 68 -18.75 -6.56 -35.57
CA GLN A 68 -19.62 -6.31 -36.71
C GLN A 68 -18.88 -5.97 -38.01
N GLY A 69 -17.71 -6.60 -38.25
CA GLY A 69 -16.89 -6.39 -39.43
C GLY A 69 -16.03 -5.11 -39.40
N VAL A 70 -15.94 -4.43 -38.28
CA VAL A 70 -15.10 -3.26 -38.06
C VAL A 70 -14.02 -3.62 -37.03
N ASP A 71 -12.77 -3.27 -37.32
CA ASP A 71 -11.64 -3.50 -36.42
C ASP A 71 -11.53 -2.37 -35.42
N TYR A 72 -11.54 -2.73 -34.12
CA TYR A 72 -11.33 -1.85 -32.98
C TYR A 72 -10.00 -2.14 -32.29
N VAL A 73 -9.43 -1.10 -31.71
CA VAL A 73 -8.30 -1.18 -30.78
C VAL A 73 -8.81 -0.89 -29.39
N LEU A 74 -8.58 -1.82 -28.48
CA LEU A 74 -8.99 -1.75 -27.09
C LEU A 74 -7.73 -1.65 -26.23
N ASN A 75 -7.53 -0.54 -25.54
CA ASN A 75 -6.46 -0.36 -24.56
C ASN A 75 -7.01 -0.60 -23.17
N LEU A 76 -6.64 -1.72 -22.57
CA LEU A 76 -6.91 -2.01 -21.17
C LEU A 76 -5.78 -1.43 -20.32
N ILE A 77 -6.12 -0.61 -19.33
CA ILE A 77 -5.22 -0.16 -18.27
C ILE A 77 -5.65 -0.88 -17.00
N ASP A 78 -4.91 -1.93 -16.61
CA ASP A 78 -5.18 -2.67 -15.40
C ASP A 78 -4.73 -1.88 -14.18
N THR A 79 -5.58 -1.77 -13.16
CA THR A 79 -5.36 -0.91 -12.00
C THR A 79 -5.18 -1.73 -10.72
N PRO A 80 -4.35 -1.30 -9.76
CA PRO A 80 -4.36 -1.89 -8.42
C PRO A 80 -5.76 -1.85 -7.80
N GLY A 81 -6.07 -2.83 -6.93
CA GLY A 81 -7.37 -2.89 -6.25
C GLY A 81 -7.34 -2.45 -4.79
N HIS A 82 -6.17 -2.16 -4.21
CA HIS A 82 -6.00 -1.91 -2.78
C HIS A 82 -5.91 -0.40 -2.47
N VAL A 83 -6.46 0.00 -1.31
CA VAL A 83 -6.48 1.40 -0.85
C VAL A 83 -5.10 2.06 -0.77
N ASP A 84 -4.05 1.31 -0.39
CA ASP A 84 -2.68 1.83 -0.34
C ASP A 84 -2.19 2.35 -1.69
N PHE A 85 -2.76 1.84 -2.80
CA PHE A 85 -2.42 2.21 -4.18
C PHE A 85 -3.47 3.13 -4.83
N SER A 86 -4.33 3.77 -4.05
CA SER A 86 -5.39 4.67 -4.56
C SER A 86 -4.86 5.77 -5.49
N TYR A 87 -3.64 6.25 -5.24
CA TYR A 87 -2.96 7.21 -6.10
C TYR A 87 -2.68 6.65 -7.50
N GLU A 88 -2.19 5.42 -7.62
CA GLU A 88 -1.93 4.76 -8.90
C GLU A 88 -3.24 4.46 -9.63
N VAL A 89 -4.28 4.07 -8.89
CA VAL A 89 -5.64 3.89 -9.41
C VAL A 89 -6.17 5.18 -10.04
N SER A 90 -6.08 6.30 -9.35
CA SER A 90 -6.53 7.60 -9.84
C SER A 90 -5.84 7.99 -11.15
N ARG A 91 -4.54 7.72 -11.30
CA ARG A 91 -3.78 8.01 -12.52
C ARG A 91 -4.19 7.14 -13.70
N SER A 92 -4.39 5.87 -13.45
CA SER A 92 -4.84 4.93 -14.47
C SER A 92 -6.25 5.26 -14.94
N ILE A 93 -7.15 5.62 -14.02
CA ILE A 93 -8.50 6.09 -14.31
C ILE A 93 -8.47 7.35 -15.18
N ALA A 94 -7.64 8.35 -14.85
CA ALA A 94 -7.51 9.59 -15.63
C ALA A 94 -7.02 9.35 -17.08
N ALA A 95 -6.44 8.19 -17.39
CA ALA A 95 -6.01 7.82 -18.73
C ALA A 95 -7.11 7.09 -19.54
N CYS A 96 -8.32 6.91 -19.02
CA CYS A 96 -9.40 6.14 -19.62
C CYS A 96 -10.63 7.00 -19.94
N GLU A 97 -11.50 6.49 -20.83
CA GLU A 97 -12.83 7.01 -21.11
C GLU A 97 -13.93 6.15 -20.49
N GLY A 98 -13.63 4.93 -20.04
CA GLY A 98 -14.60 4.06 -19.41
C GLY A 98 -13.98 3.11 -18.41
N ALA A 99 -14.84 2.53 -17.56
CA ALA A 99 -14.43 1.56 -16.55
C ALA A 99 -15.40 0.38 -16.49
N LEU A 100 -14.85 -0.83 -16.41
CA LEU A 100 -15.62 -2.02 -16.05
C LEU A 100 -15.70 -2.09 -14.52
N LEU A 101 -16.89 -1.95 -13.96
CA LEU A 101 -17.14 -2.11 -12.54
C LEU A 101 -17.49 -3.56 -12.24
N ILE A 102 -16.54 -4.32 -11.66
CA ILE A 102 -16.73 -5.74 -11.36
C ILE A 102 -17.27 -5.89 -9.94
N VAL A 103 -18.41 -6.56 -9.83
CA VAL A 103 -19.04 -6.94 -8.56
C VAL A 103 -19.16 -8.47 -8.50
N ASP A 104 -18.76 -9.06 -7.39
CA ASP A 104 -18.88 -10.50 -7.13
C ASP A 104 -20.33 -10.85 -6.78
N ALA A 105 -20.94 -11.78 -7.51
CA ALA A 105 -22.33 -12.21 -7.32
C ALA A 105 -22.60 -12.89 -5.95
N ALA A 106 -21.56 -13.28 -5.20
CA ALA A 106 -21.69 -13.86 -3.87
C ALA A 106 -21.37 -12.85 -2.74
N GLN A 107 -20.52 -11.84 -3.01
CA GLN A 107 -20.07 -10.87 -1.99
C GLN A 107 -20.75 -9.51 -2.13
N SER A 108 -21.36 -9.21 -3.32
CA SER A 108 -21.99 -7.93 -3.66
C SER A 108 -21.03 -6.72 -3.50
N ILE A 109 -21.57 -5.52 -3.37
CA ILE A 109 -20.85 -4.26 -3.31
C ILE A 109 -20.00 -4.17 -2.04
N GLN A 110 -18.74 -3.74 -2.18
CA GLN A 110 -17.78 -3.58 -1.11
C GLN A 110 -17.27 -2.12 -1.04
N ALA A 111 -16.62 -1.72 0.08
CA ALA A 111 -16.20 -0.32 0.26
C ALA A 111 -15.29 0.19 -0.85
N GLN A 112 -14.29 -0.60 -1.28
CA GLN A 112 -13.41 -0.22 -2.38
C GLN A 112 -14.12 -0.12 -3.73
N THR A 113 -15.21 -0.90 -3.93
CA THR A 113 -16.06 -0.76 -5.13
C THR A 113 -16.63 0.65 -5.21
N ILE A 114 -17.14 1.16 -4.09
CA ILE A 114 -17.74 2.51 -4.01
C ILE A 114 -16.68 3.59 -4.19
N SER A 115 -15.55 3.48 -3.49
CA SER A 115 -14.48 4.49 -3.57
C SER A 115 -13.91 4.59 -4.99
N ASN A 116 -13.62 3.46 -5.63
CA ASN A 116 -13.13 3.42 -7.00
C ASN A 116 -14.18 3.90 -8.01
N LEU A 117 -15.47 3.63 -7.75
CA LEU A 117 -16.56 4.15 -8.56
C LEU A 117 -16.61 5.68 -8.49
N TYR A 118 -16.51 6.28 -7.31
CA TYR A 118 -16.48 7.74 -7.17
C TYR A 118 -15.29 8.37 -7.90
N LEU A 119 -14.10 7.77 -7.80
CA LEU A 119 -12.93 8.22 -8.57
C LEU A 119 -13.18 8.16 -10.09
N ALA A 120 -13.87 7.12 -10.57
CA ALA A 120 -14.22 7.01 -11.98
C ALA A 120 -15.25 8.05 -12.41
N LEU A 121 -16.26 8.32 -11.58
CA LEU A 121 -17.28 9.35 -11.84
C LEU A 121 -16.69 10.78 -11.79
N GLU A 122 -15.75 11.06 -10.89
CA GLU A 122 -15.04 12.34 -10.83
C GLU A 122 -14.21 12.63 -12.10
N ASN A 123 -13.82 11.57 -12.82
CA ASN A 123 -13.12 11.66 -14.11
C ASN A 123 -14.06 11.50 -15.32
N ASP A 124 -15.39 11.59 -15.12
CA ASP A 124 -16.42 11.49 -16.17
C ASP A 124 -16.34 10.18 -17.00
N LEU A 125 -15.94 9.05 -16.40
CA LEU A 125 -15.85 7.78 -17.08
C LEU A 125 -17.24 7.15 -17.29
N GLU A 126 -17.45 6.53 -18.46
CA GLU A 126 -18.59 5.64 -18.69
C GLU A 126 -18.42 4.34 -17.88
N ILE A 127 -19.39 4.01 -17.04
CA ILE A 127 -19.35 2.84 -16.17
C ILE A 127 -20.13 1.68 -16.77
N ILE A 128 -19.49 0.54 -16.95
CA ILE A 128 -20.12 -0.71 -17.39
C ILE A 128 -20.14 -1.68 -16.21
N PRO A 129 -21.30 -1.93 -15.59
CA PRO A 129 -21.41 -2.88 -14.50
C PRO A 129 -21.34 -4.32 -14.99
N VAL A 130 -20.45 -5.11 -14.35
CA VAL A 130 -20.25 -6.53 -14.62
C VAL A 130 -20.46 -7.33 -13.34
N LEU A 131 -21.48 -8.19 -13.35
CA LEU A 131 -21.77 -9.12 -12.27
C LEU A 131 -20.99 -10.41 -12.49
N ASN A 132 -19.84 -10.54 -11.82
CA ASN A 132 -18.92 -11.67 -12.01
C ASN A 132 -19.20 -12.82 -11.05
N LYS A 133 -18.67 -14.01 -11.39
CA LYS A 133 -18.78 -15.25 -10.62
C LYS A 133 -20.20 -15.79 -10.48
N VAL A 134 -21.05 -15.56 -11.48
CA VAL A 134 -22.44 -16.09 -11.49
C VAL A 134 -22.50 -17.62 -11.54
N ASP A 135 -21.37 -18.30 -11.79
CA ASP A 135 -21.22 -19.75 -11.78
C ASP A 135 -21.10 -20.37 -10.37
N LEU A 136 -20.90 -19.56 -9.35
CA LEU A 136 -20.74 -20.05 -7.98
C LEU A 136 -22.10 -20.49 -7.39
N PRO A 137 -22.14 -21.61 -6.64
CA PRO A 137 -23.37 -22.04 -5.95
C PRO A 137 -23.90 -21.04 -4.91
N SER A 138 -23.01 -20.18 -4.40
CA SER A 138 -23.35 -19.12 -3.43
C SER A 138 -23.73 -17.80 -4.08
N ALA A 139 -23.72 -17.72 -5.42
CA ALA A 139 -24.09 -16.50 -6.13
C ALA A 139 -25.59 -16.19 -5.94
N ASN A 140 -25.91 -14.92 -5.75
CA ASN A 140 -27.28 -14.39 -5.75
C ASN A 140 -27.41 -13.26 -6.81
N PRO A 141 -27.50 -13.62 -8.10
CA PRO A 141 -27.45 -12.64 -9.18
C PRO A 141 -28.58 -11.61 -9.13
N GLU A 142 -29.79 -12.01 -8.71
CA GLU A 142 -30.94 -11.11 -8.67
C GLU A 142 -30.72 -10.00 -7.63
N GLU A 143 -30.43 -10.37 -6.38
CA GLU A 143 -30.21 -9.43 -5.29
C GLU A 143 -29.02 -8.49 -5.58
N VAL A 144 -27.90 -9.04 -6.09
CA VAL A 144 -26.72 -8.22 -6.37
C VAL A 144 -26.92 -7.31 -7.58
N THR A 145 -27.75 -7.72 -8.55
CA THR A 145 -28.15 -6.82 -9.65
C THR A 145 -28.96 -5.64 -9.10
N ASP A 146 -29.89 -5.89 -8.19
CA ASP A 146 -30.68 -4.82 -7.56
C ASP A 146 -29.76 -3.87 -6.77
N ASP A 147 -28.80 -4.39 -6.01
CA ASP A 147 -27.78 -3.58 -5.31
C ASP A 147 -26.99 -2.67 -6.28
N ILE A 148 -26.58 -3.20 -7.43
CA ILE A 148 -25.86 -2.44 -8.48
C ILE A 148 -26.74 -1.36 -9.09
N VAL A 149 -27.99 -1.70 -9.40
CA VAL A 149 -28.98 -0.77 -9.95
C VAL A 149 -29.24 0.39 -8.97
N ASP A 150 -29.42 0.08 -7.70
CA ASP A 150 -29.59 1.09 -6.66
C ASP A 150 -28.37 2.01 -6.51
N LEU A 151 -27.15 1.46 -6.66
CA LEU A 151 -25.89 2.23 -6.57
C LEU A 151 -25.69 3.15 -7.78
N LEU A 152 -25.92 2.65 -9.00
CA LEU A 152 -25.61 3.35 -10.25
C LEU A 152 -26.79 4.14 -10.83
N GLY A 153 -28.01 3.79 -10.43
CA GLY A 153 -29.24 4.32 -11.05
C GLY A 153 -29.44 3.87 -12.50
N CYS A 154 -28.87 2.72 -12.88
CA CYS A 154 -28.93 2.16 -14.24
C CYS A 154 -30.12 1.20 -14.42
N ASP A 155 -30.42 0.81 -15.68
CA ASP A 155 -31.41 -0.23 -15.93
C ASP A 155 -30.85 -1.62 -15.60
N PRO A 156 -31.62 -2.55 -15.00
CA PRO A 156 -31.16 -3.92 -14.72
C PRO A 156 -30.58 -4.65 -15.93
N SER A 157 -31.06 -4.36 -17.14
CA SER A 157 -30.52 -4.94 -18.39
C SER A 157 -29.12 -4.46 -18.77
N GLU A 158 -28.64 -3.40 -18.15
CA GLU A 158 -27.30 -2.88 -18.35
C GLU A 158 -26.24 -3.64 -17.55
N VAL A 159 -26.63 -4.37 -16.52
CA VAL A 159 -25.73 -5.20 -15.71
C VAL A 159 -25.43 -6.49 -16.45
N ILE A 160 -24.16 -6.73 -16.78
CA ILE A 160 -23.74 -7.87 -17.59
C ILE A 160 -23.38 -9.04 -16.68
N PRO A 161 -24.17 -10.15 -16.68
CA PRO A 161 -23.81 -11.35 -15.95
C PRO A 161 -22.63 -12.06 -16.61
N ALA A 162 -21.61 -12.39 -15.82
CA ALA A 162 -20.37 -12.98 -16.31
C ALA A 162 -19.77 -14.00 -15.36
N SER A 163 -18.94 -14.86 -15.91
CA SER A 163 -18.00 -15.69 -15.16
C SER A 163 -16.66 -15.66 -15.88
N ALA A 164 -15.72 -14.92 -15.33
CA ALA A 164 -14.35 -14.86 -15.84
C ALA A 164 -13.72 -16.26 -15.88
N LYS A 165 -14.04 -17.13 -14.91
CA LYS A 165 -13.53 -18.50 -14.85
C LYS A 165 -14.02 -19.37 -16.02
N THR A 166 -15.30 -19.30 -16.38
CA THR A 166 -15.90 -20.17 -17.41
C THR A 166 -15.93 -19.53 -18.80
N GLY A 167 -15.70 -18.20 -18.89
CA GLY A 167 -15.79 -17.43 -20.13
C GLY A 167 -17.20 -16.95 -20.47
N LEU A 168 -18.18 -17.17 -19.58
CA LEU A 168 -19.54 -16.69 -19.76
C LEU A 168 -19.59 -15.16 -19.75
N GLY A 169 -20.32 -14.55 -20.69
CA GLY A 169 -20.56 -13.11 -20.75
C GLY A 169 -19.42 -12.26 -21.34
N ILE A 170 -18.27 -12.84 -21.70
CA ILE A 170 -17.11 -12.08 -22.19
C ILE A 170 -17.41 -11.34 -23.49
N GLU A 171 -18.11 -11.96 -24.45
CA GLU A 171 -18.50 -11.32 -25.70
C GLU A 171 -19.45 -10.13 -25.46
N ALA A 172 -20.37 -10.25 -24.52
CA ALA A 172 -21.26 -9.16 -24.13
C ALA A 172 -20.48 -7.99 -23.50
N ILE A 173 -19.47 -8.27 -22.69
CA ILE A 173 -18.59 -7.24 -22.12
C ILE A 173 -17.83 -6.52 -23.24
N LEU A 174 -17.21 -7.24 -24.18
CA LEU A 174 -16.49 -6.63 -25.32
C LEU A 174 -17.43 -5.79 -26.20
N SER A 175 -18.64 -6.26 -26.43
CA SER A 175 -19.65 -5.49 -27.18
C SER A 175 -20.02 -4.21 -26.42
N ALA A 176 -20.26 -4.28 -25.12
CA ALA A 176 -20.56 -3.10 -24.29
C ALA A 176 -19.41 -2.09 -24.25
N ILE A 177 -18.15 -2.55 -24.16
CA ILE A 177 -16.97 -1.68 -24.25
C ILE A 177 -16.97 -0.87 -25.56
N ILE A 178 -17.27 -1.52 -26.69
CA ILE A 178 -17.28 -0.86 -28.00
C ILE A 178 -18.45 0.09 -28.17
N GLU A 179 -19.64 -0.31 -27.72
CA GLU A 179 -20.88 0.42 -27.93
C GLU A 179 -21.08 1.58 -26.94
N ARG A 180 -20.68 1.41 -25.66
CA ARG A 180 -20.97 2.35 -24.61
C ARG A 180 -19.80 3.30 -24.33
N ILE A 181 -18.56 2.80 -24.27
CA ILE A 181 -17.41 3.66 -23.98
C ILE A 181 -17.19 4.62 -25.16
N PRO A 182 -17.16 5.94 -24.95
CA PRO A 182 -16.90 6.90 -26.01
C PRO A 182 -15.49 6.73 -26.56
N ALA A 183 -15.31 7.10 -27.84
CA ALA A 183 -13.98 7.21 -28.42
C ALA A 183 -13.22 8.35 -27.74
N PRO A 184 -11.89 8.21 -27.56
CA PRO A 184 -11.09 9.30 -26.99
C PRO A 184 -11.23 10.57 -27.83
N GLN A 185 -11.24 11.70 -27.13
CA GLN A 185 -11.24 13.01 -27.76
C GLN A 185 -9.81 13.52 -27.86
N GLY A 186 -9.52 14.32 -28.88
CA GLY A 186 -8.21 14.93 -29.08
C GLY A 186 -8.00 15.39 -30.53
N ASN A 187 -6.95 16.17 -30.74
CA ASN A 187 -6.60 16.71 -32.04
C ASN A 187 -5.12 16.43 -32.37
N GLU A 188 -4.87 15.72 -33.46
CA GLU A 188 -3.51 15.38 -33.92
C GLU A 188 -2.72 16.63 -34.36
N ASP A 189 -3.39 17.71 -34.77
CA ASP A 189 -2.76 18.94 -35.25
C ASP A 189 -2.36 19.93 -34.14
N GLU A 190 -2.76 19.66 -32.89
CA GLU A 190 -2.41 20.48 -31.73
C GLU A 190 -1.01 20.14 -31.18
N SER A 191 -0.52 20.98 -30.24
CA SER A 191 0.73 20.71 -29.53
C SER A 191 0.65 19.39 -28.75
N LEU A 192 1.74 18.63 -28.75
CA LEU A 192 1.80 17.36 -28.01
C LEU A 192 1.45 17.57 -26.53
N GLN A 193 0.51 16.79 -26.06
CA GLN A 193 0.06 16.74 -24.68
C GLN A 193 -0.22 15.28 -24.32
N ALA A 194 0.65 14.66 -23.53
CA ALA A 194 0.50 13.27 -23.12
C ALA A 194 0.67 13.14 -21.60
N LEU A 195 -0.20 12.36 -20.97
CA LEU A 195 -0.21 12.07 -19.53
C LEU A 195 0.65 10.84 -19.25
N ILE A 196 1.57 10.95 -18.32
CA ILE A 196 2.31 9.81 -17.76
C ILE A 196 1.43 9.17 -16.69
N PHE A 197 1.03 7.91 -16.87
CA PHE A 197 0.26 7.20 -15.86
C PHE A 197 1.07 6.14 -15.10
N ASP A 198 2.21 5.66 -15.65
CA ASP A 198 3.14 4.75 -14.96
C ASP A 198 4.56 4.84 -15.53
N SER A 199 5.53 4.26 -14.80
CA SER A 199 6.90 4.11 -15.27
C SER A 199 7.59 2.89 -14.66
N VAL A 200 8.46 2.24 -15.44
CA VAL A 200 9.23 1.08 -15.00
C VAL A 200 10.72 1.30 -15.32
N TYR A 201 11.59 1.01 -14.37
CA TYR A 201 13.03 1.07 -14.59
C TYR A 201 13.56 -0.23 -15.18
N ASN A 202 14.25 -0.11 -16.31
CA ASN A 202 14.97 -1.19 -16.94
C ASN A 202 16.49 -0.95 -16.82
N PRO A 203 17.29 -1.87 -16.23
CA PRO A 203 18.74 -1.67 -16.02
C PRO A 203 19.52 -1.39 -17.32
N PHE A 204 19.02 -1.85 -18.46
CA PHE A 204 19.70 -1.73 -19.76
C PHE A 204 19.23 -0.54 -20.58
N ARG A 205 17.96 -0.13 -20.43
CA ARG A 205 17.30 0.88 -21.27
C ARG A 205 16.96 2.18 -20.52
N GLY A 206 17.12 2.20 -19.19
CA GLY A 206 16.71 3.30 -18.33
C GLY A 206 15.22 3.26 -18.00
N VAL A 207 14.63 4.41 -17.68
CA VAL A 207 13.21 4.51 -17.34
C VAL A 207 12.36 4.39 -18.59
N GLU A 208 11.47 3.41 -18.61
CA GLU A 208 10.42 3.21 -19.59
C GLU A 208 9.15 3.90 -19.05
N THR A 209 8.68 4.90 -19.76
CA THR A 209 7.56 5.73 -19.32
C THR A 209 6.31 5.38 -20.09
N TYR A 210 5.22 5.06 -19.41
CA TYR A 210 3.92 4.73 -20.00
C TYR A 210 3.03 5.95 -20.00
N PHE A 211 2.45 6.25 -21.14
CA PHE A 211 1.69 7.47 -21.35
C PHE A 211 0.47 7.28 -22.24
N ARG A 212 -0.48 8.19 -22.10
CA ARG A 212 -1.58 8.38 -23.04
C ARG A 212 -1.46 9.74 -23.71
N VAL A 213 -1.63 9.79 -25.03
CA VAL A 213 -1.65 11.04 -25.81
C VAL A 213 -3.06 11.62 -25.81
N PHE A 214 -3.22 12.84 -25.27
CA PHE A 214 -4.47 13.59 -25.34
C PHE A 214 -4.54 14.43 -26.62
N ASN A 215 -3.50 15.18 -26.94
CA ASN A 215 -3.40 15.97 -28.15
C ASN A 215 -2.04 15.82 -28.82
N GLY A 216 -2.00 16.09 -30.13
CA GLY A 216 -0.78 16.04 -30.91
C GLY A 216 -0.32 14.63 -31.27
N VAL A 217 0.94 14.55 -31.63
CA VAL A 217 1.61 13.32 -32.06
C VAL A 217 3.02 13.29 -31.48
N ILE A 218 3.40 12.16 -30.88
CA ILE A 218 4.79 11.91 -30.48
C ILE A 218 5.48 11.05 -31.56
N LYS A 219 6.72 11.39 -31.91
CA LYS A 219 7.51 10.69 -32.94
C LYS A 219 8.81 10.17 -32.37
N LYS A 220 9.28 9.05 -32.90
CA LYS A 220 10.60 8.53 -32.59
C LYS A 220 11.68 9.57 -32.96
N GLY A 221 12.64 9.81 -32.04
CA GLY A 221 13.69 10.80 -32.19
C GLY A 221 13.27 12.26 -31.93
N GLN A 222 12.01 12.51 -31.53
CA GLN A 222 11.53 13.84 -31.16
C GLN A 222 12.16 14.30 -29.85
N ASN A 223 12.46 15.60 -29.76
CA ASN A 223 12.85 16.19 -28.48
C ASN A 223 11.59 16.54 -27.69
N ILE A 224 11.37 15.86 -26.58
CA ILE A 224 10.21 16.01 -25.70
C ILE A 224 10.63 16.68 -24.41
N LYS A 225 9.67 17.34 -23.74
CA LYS A 225 9.85 18.01 -22.45
C LYS A 225 8.87 17.45 -21.43
N PHE A 226 9.34 17.14 -20.27
CA PHE A 226 8.53 16.81 -19.10
C PHE A 226 8.23 18.09 -18.34
N MET A 227 6.94 18.43 -18.16
CA MET A 227 6.54 19.75 -17.69
C MET A 227 6.85 19.96 -16.22
N ALA A 228 6.66 18.96 -15.36
CA ALA A 228 6.91 19.08 -13.91
C ALA A 228 8.39 19.23 -13.57
N THR A 229 9.28 18.56 -14.30
CA THR A 229 10.74 18.67 -14.09
C THR A 229 11.39 19.75 -14.95
N GLY A 230 10.70 20.19 -16.02
CA GLY A 230 11.21 21.16 -16.98
C GLY A 230 12.34 20.64 -17.87
N LYS A 231 12.72 19.35 -17.76
CA LYS A 231 13.83 18.72 -18.49
C LYS A 231 13.42 18.25 -19.87
N ASN A 232 14.37 18.28 -20.80
CA ASN A 232 14.19 17.84 -22.19
C ASN A 232 14.94 16.52 -22.42
N TYR A 233 14.29 15.61 -23.16
CA TYR A 233 14.85 14.30 -23.52
C TYR A 233 14.52 13.96 -24.96
N PHE A 234 15.29 13.04 -25.55
CA PHE A 234 14.96 12.46 -26.85
C PHE A 234 14.11 11.21 -26.67
N ALA A 235 13.07 11.08 -27.47
CA ALA A 235 12.24 9.88 -27.54
C ALA A 235 12.98 8.82 -28.39
N ASP A 236 13.99 8.15 -27.82
CA ASP A 236 14.84 7.20 -28.53
C ASP A 236 14.04 6.05 -29.11
N GLU A 237 13.05 5.57 -28.37
CA GLU A 237 12.08 4.58 -28.82
C GLU A 237 10.70 4.93 -28.29
N ILE A 238 9.70 4.72 -29.12
CA ILE A 238 8.28 4.80 -28.76
C ILE A 238 7.56 3.57 -29.32
N GLY A 239 6.47 3.16 -28.69
CA GLY A 239 5.68 2.03 -29.15
C GLY A 239 4.41 1.82 -28.35
N THR A 240 3.66 0.79 -28.74
CA THR A 240 2.45 0.33 -28.04
C THR A 240 2.77 -0.90 -27.20
N LEU A 241 1.97 -1.12 -26.17
CA LEU A 241 2.10 -2.22 -25.24
C LEU A 241 1.11 -3.33 -25.66
N LYS A 242 1.65 -4.42 -26.19
CA LYS A 242 0.97 -5.72 -26.29
C LYS A 242 1.48 -6.59 -25.12
N LEU A 243 1.51 -7.90 -25.25
CA LEU A 243 2.22 -8.74 -24.25
C LEU A 243 3.71 -8.39 -24.14
N SER A 244 4.27 -7.88 -25.22
CA SER A 244 5.61 -7.29 -25.29
C SER A 244 5.51 -5.89 -25.89
N GLN A 245 6.57 -5.11 -25.71
CA GLN A 245 6.70 -3.81 -26.34
C GLN A 245 6.75 -3.92 -27.85
N PHE A 246 5.92 -3.17 -28.55
CA PHE A 246 5.86 -3.14 -30.00
C PHE A 246 6.26 -1.75 -30.50
N PRO A 247 7.52 -1.58 -31.02
CA PRO A 247 8.02 -0.28 -31.49
C PRO A 247 7.17 0.31 -32.62
N ARG A 248 6.97 1.62 -32.57
CA ARG A 248 6.25 2.43 -33.54
C ARG A 248 7.12 3.61 -34.00
N THR A 249 6.79 4.22 -35.11
CA THR A 249 7.41 5.46 -35.59
C THR A 249 6.72 6.70 -35.04
N GLU A 250 5.42 6.61 -34.79
CA GLU A 250 4.58 7.66 -34.21
C GLU A 250 3.46 7.07 -33.39
N ILE A 251 3.02 7.83 -32.39
CA ILE A 251 1.83 7.57 -31.53
C ILE A 251 1.00 8.86 -31.53
N LYS A 252 -0.31 8.73 -31.76
CA LYS A 252 -1.23 9.82 -32.04
C LYS A 252 -2.17 10.09 -30.86
N ALA A 253 -2.86 11.22 -30.91
CA ALA A 253 -3.91 11.56 -29.97
C ALA A 253 -4.90 10.40 -29.81
N GLY A 254 -5.24 10.09 -28.56
CA GLY A 254 -6.09 8.96 -28.14
C GLY A 254 -5.33 7.67 -27.84
N ASP A 255 -4.15 7.44 -28.41
CA ASP A 255 -3.39 6.20 -28.23
C ASP A 255 -2.69 6.15 -26.85
N VAL A 256 -2.53 4.91 -26.36
CA VAL A 256 -1.71 4.56 -25.19
C VAL A 256 -0.40 3.92 -25.68
N GLY A 257 0.72 4.31 -25.05
CA GLY A 257 2.01 3.79 -25.46
C GLY A 257 3.11 3.96 -24.43
N TYR A 258 4.32 3.63 -24.83
CA TYR A 258 5.52 3.83 -24.04
C TYR A 258 6.56 4.68 -24.78
N VAL A 259 7.42 5.34 -23.99
CA VAL A 259 8.61 6.04 -24.49
C VAL A 259 9.82 5.67 -23.65
N ILE A 260 10.95 5.48 -24.33
CA ILE A 260 12.26 5.28 -23.74
C ILE A 260 13.12 6.47 -24.10
N THR A 261 13.67 7.11 -23.07
CA THR A 261 14.42 8.36 -23.19
C THR A 261 15.85 8.24 -22.65
N GLY A 262 16.27 7.04 -22.21
CA GLY A 262 17.58 6.81 -21.61
C GLY A 262 17.76 7.46 -20.24
N ILE A 263 16.69 7.90 -19.58
CA ILE A 263 16.71 8.45 -18.20
C ILE A 263 17.16 7.34 -17.25
N LYS A 264 18.14 7.63 -16.40
CA LYS A 264 18.71 6.68 -15.43
C LYS A 264 18.17 6.84 -14.01
N GLU A 265 17.57 7.97 -13.70
CA GLU A 265 17.04 8.29 -12.37
C GLU A 265 15.51 8.38 -12.44
N ALA A 266 14.79 7.47 -11.78
CA ALA A 266 13.32 7.44 -11.81
C ALA A 266 12.68 8.72 -11.28
N LYS A 267 13.32 9.41 -10.33
CA LYS A 267 12.83 10.71 -9.81
C LYS A 267 12.74 11.82 -10.86
N GLU A 268 13.33 11.63 -12.04
CA GLU A 268 13.22 12.55 -13.17
C GLU A 268 11.94 12.33 -13.98
N VAL A 269 11.27 11.17 -13.78
CA VAL A 269 9.97 10.84 -14.36
C VAL A 269 8.94 10.82 -13.25
N LYS A 270 8.06 11.79 -13.24
CA LYS A 270 6.99 11.85 -12.26
C LYS A 270 5.70 11.32 -12.88
N VAL A 271 5.09 10.33 -12.24
CA VAL A 271 3.77 9.82 -12.65
C VAL A 271 2.73 10.93 -12.46
N GLY A 272 1.86 11.15 -13.45
CA GLY A 272 0.94 12.27 -13.52
C GLY A 272 1.51 13.52 -14.21
N ASP A 273 2.80 13.52 -14.60
CA ASP A 273 3.39 14.64 -15.37
C ASP A 273 2.90 14.64 -16.82
N THR A 274 3.03 15.79 -17.45
CA THR A 274 2.67 16.00 -18.86
C THR A 274 3.91 16.01 -19.73
N ILE A 275 3.92 15.15 -20.77
CA ILE A 275 4.90 15.18 -21.86
C ILE A 275 4.43 16.14 -22.93
N THR A 276 5.31 17.04 -23.38
CA THR A 276 5.06 17.96 -24.49
C THR A 276 6.25 18.01 -25.47
N ASP A 277 6.05 18.64 -26.64
CA ASP A 277 7.14 18.90 -27.59
C ASP A 277 8.06 20.01 -27.04
N ALA A 278 9.37 19.78 -27.01
CA ALA A 278 10.31 20.79 -26.52
C ALA A 278 10.41 22.03 -27.42
N LYS A 279 10.07 21.92 -28.72
CA LYS A 279 10.09 23.03 -29.66
C LYS A 279 8.79 23.82 -29.72
N ASN A 280 7.67 23.15 -29.48
CA ASN A 280 6.34 23.74 -29.45
C ASN A 280 5.57 23.24 -28.22
N PRO A 281 6.00 23.66 -27.00
CA PRO A 281 5.41 23.14 -25.78
C PRO A 281 3.97 23.63 -25.60
N THR A 282 3.11 22.74 -25.08
CA THR A 282 1.80 23.14 -24.59
C THR A 282 1.94 24.11 -23.42
N THR A 283 1.00 25.01 -23.28
CA THR A 283 0.94 25.96 -22.13
C THR A 283 0.26 25.36 -20.92
N ASN A 284 -0.60 24.37 -21.12
CA ASN A 284 -1.42 23.77 -20.09
C ASN A 284 -0.95 22.34 -19.79
N ALA A 285 -0.54 22.09 -18.57
CA ALA A 285 -0.35 20.72 -18.10
C ALA A 285 -1.72 20.04 -17.96
N ILE A 286 -1.74 18.72 -18.11
CA ILE A 286 -2.93 17.91 -17.80
C ILE A 286 -3.14 17.97 -16.29
N GLU A 287 -4.37 18.24 -15.86
CA GLU A 287 -4.73 18.31 -14.44
C GLU A 287 -4.53 16.95 -13.74
N GLY A 288 -4.31 17.02 -12.43
CA GLY A 288 -4.21 15.82 -11.60
C GLY A 288 -2.79 15.40 -11.20
N PHE A 289 -1.75 16.22 -11.47
CA PHE A 289 -0.43 15.98 -10.92
C PHE A 289 -0.40 16.37 -9.45
N GLU A 290 -0.17 15.39 -8.57
CA GLU A 290 0.08 15.61 -7.14
C GLU A 290 1.31 14.78 -6.71
N ASP A 291 2.13 15.35 -5.84
CA ASP A 291 3.22 14.58 -5.22
C ASP A 291 2.63 13.63 -4.16
N VAL A 292 2.97 12.36 -4.27
CA VAL A 292 2.53 11.32 -3.33
C VAL A 292 3.18 11.57 -1.98
N LYS A 293 2.37 11.64 -0.93
CA LYS A 293 2.85 11.80 0.44
C LYS A 293 2.76 10.47 1.17
N PRO A 294 3.86 9.96 1.76
CA PRO A 294 3.81 8.77 2.57
C PRO A 294 2.97 9.00 3.82
N MET A 295 2.23 7.98 4.21
CA MET A 295 1.34 8.01 5.37
C MET A 295 1.88 7.20 6.55
N VAL A 296 2.70 6.18 6.27
CA VAL A 296 3.29 5.28 7.27
C VAL A 296 4.81 5.36 7.19
N PHE A 297 5.46 5.44 8.33
CA PHE A 297 6.92 5.54 8.44
C PHE A 297 7.47 4.41 9.29
N ALA A 298 8.53 3.75 8.82
CA ALA A 298 9.28 2.76 9.60
C ALA A 298 10.77 2.85 9.30
N GLY A 299 11.60 2.46 10.25
CA GLY A 299 13.03 2.26 10.03
C GLY A 299 13.28 0.89 9.41
N ILE A 300 14.12 0.81 8.39
CA ILE A 300 14.62 -0.44 7.80
C ILE A 300 16.11 -0.53 8.07
N TYR A 301 16.53 -1.60 8.71
CA TYR A 301 17.92 -1.86 9.11
C TYR A 301 18.38 -3.22 8.61
N PRO A 302 19.63 -3.39 8.15
CA PRO A 302 20.14 -4.70 7.81
C PRO A 302 20.31 -5.53 9.09
N VAL A 303 20.20 -6.85 8.97
CA VAL A 303 20.46 -7.77 10.11
C VAL A 303 21.94 -7.72 10.49
N ASP A 304 22.85 -7.69 9.51
CA ASP A 304 24.25 -7.48 9.70
C ASP A 304 24.62 -6.02 9.36
N THR A 305 25.30 -5.34 10.27
CA THR A 305 25.67 -3.93 10.09
C THR A 305 26.65 -3.71 8.93
N GLU A 306 27.36 -4.75 8.50
CA GLU A 306 28.26 -4.70 7.35
C GLU A 306 27.51 -4.57 6.02
N ASP A 307 26.25 -5.01 5.97
CA ASP A 307 25.38 -4.99 4.77
C ASP A 307 24.71 -3.62 4.51
N TYR A 308 25.07 -2.56 5.25
CA TYR A 308 24.44 -1.24 5.11
C TYR A 308 24.54 -0.66 3.69
N GLU A 309 25.70 -0.76 3.04
CA GLU A 309 25.90 -0.24 1.69
C GLU A 309 25.15 -1.07 0.65
N ASP A 310 25.01 -2.38 0.85
CA ASP A 310 24.22 -3.27 -0.01
C ASP A 310 22.73 -2.99 0.15
N LEU A 311 22.26 -2.74 1.38
CA LEU A 311 20.89 -2.28 1.64
C LEU A 311 20.62 -0.94 0.94
N ARG A 312 21.56 0.02 1.03
CA ARG A 312 21.44 1.30 0.34
C ARG A 312 21.28 1.13 -1.17
N ALA A 313 22.14 0.33 -1.79
CA ALA A 313 22.08 0.06 -3.21
C ALA A 313 20.76 -0.63 -3.62
N SER A 314 20.24 -1.52 -2.75
CA SER A 314 18.97 -2.20 -2.96
C SER A 314 17.77 -1.24 -2.85
N MET A 315 17.78 -0.35 -1.84
CA MET A 315 16.76 0.68 -1.68
C MET A 315 16.74 1.68 -2.85
N GLU A 316 17.90 2.10 -3.33
CA GLU A 316 18.03 2.96 -4.51
C GLU A 316 17.46 2.29 -5.77
N LYS A 317 17.70 0.98 -5.96
CA LYS A 317 17.12 0.21 -7.07
C LYS A 317 15.61 0.04 -6.93
N LEU A 318 15.10 -0.22 -5.73
CA LEU A 318 13.66 -0.29 -5.48
C LEU A 318 12.97 1.04 -5.79
N GLN A 319 13.55 2.15 -5.37
CA GLN A 319 13.03 3.50 -5.64
C GLN A 319 12.97 3.83 -7.14
N LEU A 320 13.83 3.20 -7.96
CA LEU A 320 13.75 3.35 -9.42
C LEU A 320 12.45 2.76 -9.99
N ASN A 321 11.90 1.73 -9.34
CA ASN A 321 10.66 1.07 -9.74
C ASN A 321 9.44 1.50 -8.94
N ASP A 322 9.64 2.26 -7.87
CA ASP A 322 8.60 2.69 -6.95
C ASP A 322 8.86 4.13 -6.51
N ALA A 323 8.28 5.05 -7.25
CA ALA A 323 8.46 6.49 -7.00
C ALA A 323 7.82 6.96 -5.68
N SER A 324 6.93 6.15 -5.09
CA SER A 324 6.28 6.45 -3.80
C SER A 324 7.17 6.13 -2.60
N LEU A 325 8.19 5.27 -2.77
CA LEU A 325 9.14 4.93 -1.72
C LEU A 325 10.09 6.10 -1.44
N ILE A 326 9.98 6.66 -0.25
CA ILE A 326 10.89 7.71 0.23
C ILE A 326 11.74 7.13 1.34
N PHE A 327 13.05 7.36 1.31
CA PHE A 327 13.93 6.96 2.38
C PHE A 327 15.05 7.97 2.64
N THR A 328 15.45 8.08 3.90
CA THR A 328 16.56 8.92 4.39
C THR A 328 17.43 8.12 5.32
N PRO A 329 18.75 8.34 5.32
CA PRO A 329 19.64 7.68 6.27
C PRO A 329 19.23 7.95 7.72
N GLU A 330 19.23 6.90 8.54
CA GLU A 330 18.91 6.95 9.95
C GLU A 330 19.92 6.10 10.73
N SER A 331 20.15 6.43 12.00
CA SER A 331 20.96 5.60 12.89
C SER A 331 20.20 5.30 14.17
N SER A 332 20.24 4.04 14.59
CA SER A 332 19.67 3.55 15.84
C SER A 332 20.78 3.12 16.78
N ALA A 333 20.67 3.47 18.05
CA ALA A 333 21.62 3.02 19.07
C ALA A 333 21.60 1.49 19.25
N ALA A 334 20.45 0.85 18.94
CA ALA A 334 20.27 -0.60 19.07
C ALA A 334 20.60 -1.37 17.78
N LEU A 335 20.31 -0.81 16.59
CA LEU A 335 20.34 -1.50 15.29
C LEU A 335 21.47 -1.00 14.38
N GLY A 336 22.18 0.08 14.74
CA GLY A 336 23.22 0.66 13.91
C GLY A 336 22.67 1.57 12.80
N PHE A 337 23.31 1.54 11.62
CA PHE A 337 22.90 2.36 10.49
C PHE A 337 21.82 1.68 9.66
N GLY A 338 20.85 2.46 9.21
CA GLY A 338 19.72 2.02 8.39
C GLY A 338 19.06 3.20 7.68
N PHE A 339 17.81 3.04 7.33
CA PHE A 339 17.02 4.06 6.62
C PHE A 339 15.67 4.26 7.28
N ARG A 340 15.26 5.52 7.44
CA ARG A 340 13.90 5.90 7.73
C ARG A 340 13.13 5.94 6.42
N CYS A 341 12.14 5.07 6.28
CA CYS A 341 11.36 4.90 5.06
C CYS A 341 9.93 5.41 5.27
N GLY A 342 9.40 6.04 4.23
CA GLY A 342 8.00 6.41 4.13
C GLY A 342 7.28 5.55 3.11
N PHE A 343 6.09 5.07 3.46
CA PHE A 343 5.25 4.15 2.70
C PHE A 343 3.85 4.70 2.54
N LEU A 344 3.14 4.27 1.49
CA LEU A 344 1.73 4.65 1.25
C LEU A 344 0.82 4.07 2.34
N GLY A 345 1.10 2.84 2.78
CA GLY A 345 0.37 2.13 3.81
C GLY A 345 1.12 0.90 4.29
N MET A 346 0.44 0.04 5.06
CA MET A 346 1.04 -1.17 5.61
C MET A 346 1.35 -2.22 4.56
N LEU A 347 0.44 -2.43 3.61
CA LEU A 347 0.65 -3.39 2.52
C LEU A 347 1.85 -2.97 1.67
N HIS A 348 1.99 -1.68 1.39
CA HIS A 348 3.16 -1.16 0.67
C HIS A 348 4.47 -1.44 1.43
N MET A 349 4.50 -1.25 2.75
CA MET A 349 5.66 -1.57 3.59
C MET A 349 6.01 -3.06 3.53
N GLU A 350 5.03 -3.95 3.64
CA GLU A 350 5.24 -5.39 3.55
C GLU A 350 5.77 -5.81 2.17
N ILE A 351 5.24 -5.24 1.10
CA ILE A 351 5.70 -5.48 -0.27
C ILE A 351 7.17 -5.07 -0.43
N ILE A 352 7.56 -3.89 0.03
CA ILE A 352 8.94 -3.43 -0.03
C ILE A 352 9.87 -4.36 0.77
N GLN A 353 9.46 -4.80 1.95
CA GLN A 353 10.22 -5.75 2.76
C GLN A 353 10.41 -7.11 2.04
N GLU A 354 9.34 -7.68 1.48
CA GLU A 354 9.43 -8.93 0.73
C GLU A 354 10.26 -8.79 -0.55
N ARG A 355 10.19 -7.67 -1.23
CA ARG A 355 11.01 -7.39 -2.41
C ARG A 355 12.49 -7.27 -2.07
N LEU A 356 12.86 -6.64 -0.93
CA LEU A 356 14.23 -6.63 -0.44
C LEU A 356 14.75 -8.04 -0.21
N GLU A 357 13.95 -8.91 0.38
CA GLU A 357 14.33 -10.29 0.66
C GLU A 357 14.44 -11.14 -0.61
N ARG A 358 13.44 -11.06 -1.52
CA ARG A 358 13.36 -11.94 -2.70
C ARG A 358 14.21 -11.47 -3.89
N GLU A 359 14.22 -10.17 -4.19
CA GLU A 359 14.90 -9.63 -5.36
C GLU A 359 16.38 -9.31 -5.10
N PHE A 360 16.73 -9.01 -3.82
CA PHE A 360 18.06 -8.55 -3.45
C PHE A 360 18.76 -9.43 -2.41
N ASP A 361 18.12 -10.53 -1.97
CA ASP A 361 18.63 -11.43 -0.91
C ASP A 361 19.02 -10.69 0.38
N MET A 362 18.25 -9.63 0.70
CA MET A 362 18.52 -8.71 1.80
C MET A 362 17.51 -8.92 2.93
N THR A 363 17.94 -9.60 3.99
CA THR A 363 17.13 -9.73 5.20
C THR A 363 17.22 -8.47 6.05
N VAL A 364 16.07 -7.88 6.38
CA VAL A 364 16.00 -6.59 7.08
C VAL A 364 15.19 -6.67 8.37
N ILE A 365 15.50 -5.78 9.31
CA ILE A 365 14.74 -5.52 10.53
C ILE A 365 13.92 -4.25 10.30
N THR A 366 12.59 -4.38 10.45
CA THR A 366 11.68 -3.24 10.36
C THR A 366 11.30 -2.79 11.77
N THR A 367 11.40 -1.50 12.04
CA THR A 367 10.93 -0.93 13.33
C THR A 367 9.42 -0.85 13.37
N VAL A 368 8.87 -0.56 14.55
CA VAL A 368 7.43 -0.32 14.71
C VAL A 368 6.98 0.79 13.75
N PRO A 369 6.02 0.52 12.84
CA PRO A 369 5.51 1.56 11.96
C PRO A 369 4.81 2.65 12.76
N ASN A 370 4.93 3.88 12.32
CA ASN A 370 4.20 5.01 12.87
C ASN A 370 3.75 5.94 11.74
N VAL A 371 2.90 6.89 12.11
CA VAL A 371 2.42 7.93 11.20
C VAL A 371 3.23 9.22 11.42
N SER A 372 3.09 10.19 10.53
CA SER A 372 3.69 11.51 10.67
C SER A 372 2.85 12.35 11.63
N TYR A 373 3.45 12.85 12.70
CA TYR A 373 2.81 13.74 13.66
C TYR A 373 3.30 15.17 13.51
N HIS A 374 2.48 16.14 13.88
CA HIS A 374 2.87 17.55 13.98
C HIS A 374 2.98 17.94 15.44
N ALA A 375 4.19 18.24 15.91
CA ALA A 375 4.45 18.69 17.26
C ALA A 375 4.68 20.21 17.27
N TYR A 376 4.01 20.90 18.16
CA TYR A 376 4.12 22.35 18.34
C TYR A 376 4.84 22.67 19.63
N THR A 377 5.76 23.62 19.60
CA THR A 377 6.54 24.00 20.78
C THR A 377 6.03 25.34 21.35
N LYS A 378 6.16 25.51 22.67
CA LYS A 378 5.80 26.76 23.36
C LYS A 378 6.54 27.98 22.86
N LYS A 379 7.70 27.81 22.20
CA LYS A 379 8.48 28.90 21.61
C LYS A 379 7.96 29.31 20.25
N ASN A 380 7.52 28.34 19.43
CA ASN A 380 7.03 28.52 18.07
C ASN A 380 5.69 27.78 17.92
N PRO A 381 4.59 28.36 18.42
CA PRO A 381 3.29 27.68 18.42
C PRO A 381 2.64 27.60 17.02
N ASP A 382 3.11 28.37 16.06
CA ASP A 382 2.57 28.44 14.69
C ASP A 382 3.37 27.59 13.69
N GLU A 383 4.50 27.01 14.10
CA GLU A 383 5.38 26.20 13.25
C GLU A 383 5.44 24.76 13.73
N ALA A 384 4.90 23.85 12.91
CA ALA A 384 4.89 22.43 13.21
C ALA A 384 6.27 21.80 13.02
N VAL A 385 6.74 21.09 14.02
CA VAL A 385 7.87 20.17 13.91
C VAL A 385 7.30 18.83 13.44
N ILE A 386 7.68 18.37 12.25
CA ILE A 386 7.23 17.10 11.69
C ILE A 386 7.98 15.96 12.41
N VAL A 387 7.25 15.06 13.05
CA VAL A 387 7.76 13.93 13.83
C VAL A 387 7.42 12.62 13.10
N ASN A 388 8.36 12.11 12.35
CA ASN A 388 8.24 10.81 11.67
C ASN A 388 8.88 9.67 12.47
N ASN A 389 9.74 9.98 13.42
CA ASN A 389 10.33 9.03 14.37
C ASN A 389 9.90 9.43 15.80
N PRO A 390 9.41 8.49 16.63
CA PRO A 390 9.08 8.78 18.03
C PRO A 390 10.22 9.42 18.84
N SER A 391 11.47 9.15 18.46
CA SER A 391 12.66 9.74 19.12
C SER A 391 12.81 11.25 18.89
N ASP A 392 12.22 11.76 17.80
CA ASP A 392 12.31 13.18 17.43
C ASP A 392 11.25 14.04 18.13
N LEU A 393 10.37 13.42 18.93
CA LEU A 393 9.37 14.17 19.69
C LEU A 393 10.06 15.14 20.67
N PRO A 394 9.75 16.44 20.61
CA PRO A 394 10.30 17.43 21.55
C PRO A 394 10.04 17.05 23.02
N ASP A 395 10.96 17.47 23.90
CA ASP A 395 10.81 17.24 25.34
C ASP A 395 9.47 17.78 25.87
N PRO A 396 8.76 17.04 26.71
CA PRO A 396 7.46 17.47 27.26
C PRO A 396 7.47 18.85 27.93
N SER A 397 8.63 19.33 28.40
CA SER A 397 8.75 20.67 29.02
C SER A 397 8.61 21.82 28.05
N ILE A 398 9.03 21.62 26.78
CA ILE A 398 8.96 22.61 25.70
C ILE A 398 7.79 22.36 24.75
N LEU A 399 7.19 21.16 24.79
CA LEU A 399 6.05 20.78 23.98
C LEU A 399 4.81 21.57 24.43
N ASP A 400 4.07 22.11 23.46
CA ASP A 400 2.76 22.72 23.68
C ASP A 400 1.65 21.69 23.42
N HIS A 401 1.53 21.25 22.18
CA HIS A 401 0.58 20.21 21.80
C HIS A 401 1.09 19.38 20.62
N VAL A 402 0.39 18.28 20.34
CA VAL A 402 0.67 17.39 19.20
C VAL A 402 -0.62 17.16 18.44
N GLU A 403 -0.52 17.16 17.13
CA GLU A 403 -1.58 16.78 16.23
C GLU A 403 -1.25 15.44 15.55
N GLU A 404 -2.28 14.62 15.37
CA GLU A 404 -2.18 13.35 14.67
C GLU A 404 -3.00 13.34 13.38
N PRO A 405 -2.56 12.63 12.32
CA PRO A 405 -3.31 12.50 11.09
C PRO A 405 -4.57 11.69 11.33
N CYS A 406 -5.69 12.20 10.84
CA CYS A 406 -6.98 11.56 10.90
C CYS A 406 -7.48 11.19 9.51
N ILE A 407 -8.31 10.15 9.47
CA ILE A 407 -8.95 9.61 8.28
C ILE A 407 -10.46 9.59 8.46
N LYS A 408 -11.16 9.66 7.35
CA LYS A 408 -12.55 9.21 7.26
C LYS A 408 -12.54 7.76 6.78
N ALA A 409 -12.97 6.87 7.66
CA ALA A 409 -13.09 5.45 7.42
C ALA A 409 -14.51 5.12 6.96
N THR A 410 -14.64 4.42 5.82
CA THR A 410 -15.91 3.92 5.29
C THR A 410 -15.91 2.40 5.43
N ILE A 411 -16.88 1.86 6.17
CA ILE A 411 -17.02 0.43 6.42
C ILE A 411 -18.38 -0.02 5.94
N ILE A 412 -18.42 -1.01 5.04
CA ILE A 412 -19.67 -1.64 4.62
C ILE A 412 -19.72 -3.04 5.22
N THR A 413 -20.81 -3.34 5.90
CA THR A 413 -21.01 -4.63 6.58
C THR A 413 -22.48 -5.05 6.55
N LYS A 414 -22.75 -6.33 6.89
CA LYS A 414 -24.13 -6.79 7.13
C LYS A 414 -24.69 -6.19 8.42
N SER A 415 -26.01 -5.96 8.44
CA SER A 415 -26.73 -5.38 9.58
C SER A 415 -26.48 -6.13 10.89
N ASP A 416 -26.30 -7.46 10.86
CA ASP A 416 -26.03 -8.31 12.02
C ASP A 416 -24.69 -7.97 12.72
N PHE A 417 -23.72 -7.43 11.99
CA PHE A 417 -22.38 -7.13 12.52
C PHE A 417 -22.17 -5.66 12.88
N VAL A 418 -23.13 -4.79 12.64
CA VAL A 418 -23.02 -3.34 12.91
C VAL A 418 -22.57 -3.07 14.34
N GLY A 419 -23.18 -3.72 15.33
CA GLY A 419 -22.82 -3.53 16.75
C GLY A 419 -21.36 -3.91 17.06
N ASN A 420 -20.87 -5.01 16.49
CA ASN A 420 -19.50 -5.46 16.69
C ASN A 420 -18.48 -4.52 16.02
N VAL A 421 -18.79 -4.08 14.80
CA VAL A 421 -17.95 -3.13 14.04
C VAL A 421 -17.90 -1.78 14.74
N MET A 422 -19.04 -1.25 15.18
CA MET A 422 -19.11 -0.01 15.96
C MET A 422 -18.27 -0.10 17.24
N SER A 423 -18.35 -1.21 17.98
CA SER A 423 -17.57 -1.41 19.19
C SER A 423 -16.07 -1.40 18.92
N LEU A 424 -15.63 -2.06 17.83
CA LEU A 424 -14.23 -2.04 17.40
C LEU A 424 -13.77 -0.62 17.03
N CYS A 425 -14.56 0.12 16.25
CA CYS A 425 -14.19 1.48 15.85
C CYS A 425 -14.10 2.44 17.05
N ILE A 426 -15.03 2.32 18.03
CA ILE A 426 -14.99 3.13 19.26
C ILE A 426 -13.76 2.77 20.10
N GLU A 427 -13.41 1.48 20.24
CA GLU A 427 -12.17 1.04 20.91
C GLU A 427 -10.93 1.68 20.28
N LYS A 428 -10.94 1.83 18.95
CA LYS A 428 -9.90 2.48 18.14
C LYS A 428 -10.09 4.00 18.02
N ARG A 429 -10.73 4.63 18.98
CA ARG A 429 -10.96 6.09 19.06
C ARG A 429 -11.74 6.69 17.89
N GLY A 430 -12.47 5.85 17.15
CA GLY A 430 -13.32 6.29 16.05
C GLY A 430 -14.56 7.04 16.55
N MET A 431 -14.89 8.11 15.85
CA MET A 431 -16.13 8.87 16.04
C MET A 431 -17.04 8.63 14.84
N ILE A 432 -18.24 8.08 15.09
CA ILE A 432 -19.20 7.88 14.02
C ILE A 432 -19.67 9.22 13.46
N THR A 433 -19.64 9.37 12.15
CA THR A 433 -20.11 10.57 11.45
C THR A 433 -21.40 10.32 10.70
N ASN A 434 -21.58 9.13 10.14
CA ASN A 434 -22.78 8.76 9.41
C ASN A 434 -23.02 7.25 9.46
N GLN A 435 -24.31 6.86 9.33
CA GLN A 435 -24.72 5.47 9.15
C GLN A 435 -25.84 5.46 8.11
N THR A 436 -25.65 4.73 7.02
CA THR A 436 -26.60 4.65 5.91
C THR A 436 -26.91 3.18 5.61
N TYR A 437 -28.17 2.84 5.46
CA TYR A 437 -28.57 1.52 4.98
C TYR A 437 -28.57 1.56 3.46
N LEU A 438 -27.63 0.84 2.85
CA LEU A 438 -27.56 0.68 1.39
C LEU A 438 -28.67 -0.25 0.93
N THR A 439 -28.87 -1.34 1.67
CA THR A 439 -30.00 -2.27 1.53
C THR A 439 -30.50 -2.67 2.93
N PRO A 440 -31.63 -3.36 3.07
CA PRO A 440 -32.08 -3.83 4.39
C PRO A 440 -31.06 -4.69 5.14
N GLU A 441 -30.17 -5.39 4.41
CA GLU A 441 -29.15 -6.27 4.99
C GLU A 441 -27.76 -5.64 5.06
N ARG A 442 -27.50 -4.53 4.34
CA ARG A 442 -26.18 -3.88 4.25
C ARG A 442 -26.18 -2.47 4.76
N VAL A 443 -25.18 -2.16 5.57
CA VAL A 443 -25.03 -0.86 6.22
C VAL A 443 -23.66 -0.31 5.93
N GLU A 444 -23.61 0.95 5.52
CA GLU A 444 -22.41 1.76 5.44
C GLU A 444 -22.24 2.55 6.75
N LEU A 445 -21.09 2.45 7.34
CA LEU A 445 -20.69 3.16 8.55
C LEU A 445 -19.51 4.07 8.24
N ASN A 446 -19.65 5.35 8.50
CA ASN A 446 -18.58 6.34 8.34
C ASN A 446 -18.07 6.78 9.69
N PHE A 447 -16.73 6.73 9.88
CA PHE A 447 -16.06 7.14 11.10
C PHE A 447 -14.91 8.11 10.81
N ASP A 448 -14.76 9.12 11.65
CA ASP A 448 -13.49 9.85 11.75
C ASP A 448 -12.60 9.11 12.74
N MET A 449 -11.41 8.70 12.31
CA MET A 449 -10.48 7.89 13.12
C MET A 449 -9.04 8.41 13.00
N PRO A 450 -8.22 8.27 14.05
CA PRO A 450 -6.79 8.47 13.91
C PRO A 450 -6.16 7.41 13.01
N LEU A 451 -5.33 7.84 12.06
CA LEU A 451 -4.64 6.92 11.13
C LEU A 451 -3.77 5.89 11.89
N ALA A 452 -3.13 6.30 12.99
CA ALA A 452 -2.30 5.41 13.80
C ALA A 452 -3.04 4.19 14.35
N GLU A 453 -4.36 4.28 14.56
CA GLU A 453 -5.15 3.18 15.13
C GLU A 453 -5.51 2.10 14.10
N ILE A 454 -5.39 2.40 12.80
CA ILE A 454 -5.67 1.43 11.74
C ILE A 454 -4.41 0.73 11.23
N VAL A 455 -3.23 1.31 11.47
CA VAL A 455 -1.95 0.84 10.92
C VAL A 455 -1.59 -0.58 11.38
N PHE A 456 -1.98 -1.02 12.57
CA PHE A 456 -1.49 -2.29 13.12
C PHE A 456 -2.40 -3.49 12.85
N ASP A 457 -3.55 -3.57 13.52
CA ASP A 457 -4.37 -4.78 13.60
C ASP A 457 -5.83 -4.56 13.23
N PHE A 458 -6.17 -3.35 12.83
CA PHE A 458 -7.57 -2.97 12.63
C PHE A 458 -8.27 -3.82 11.56
N TYR A 459 -7.62 -4.04 10.43
CA TYR A 459 -8.20 -4.78 9.31
C TYR A 459 -8.45 -6.26 9.65
N ASP A 460 -7.50 -6.91 10.31
CA ASP A 460 -7.64 -8.31 10.72
C ASP A 460 -8.73 -8.47 11.80
N ARG A 461 -8.79 -7.53 12.75
CA ARG A 461 -9.85 -7.49 13.74
C ARG A 461 -11.21 -7.21 13.10
N LEU A 462 -11.28 -6.29 12.14
CA LEU A 462 -12.50 -5.99 11.40
C LEU A 462 -13.03 -7.23 10.67
N LYS A 463 -12.15 -7.96 9.96
CA LYS A 463 -12.49 -9.24 9.34
C LYS A 463 -13.01 -10.25 10.38
N THR A 464 -12.34 -10.36 11.51
CA THR A 464 -12.71 -11.31 12.58
C THR A 464 -14.08 -10.99 13.18
N VAL A 465 -14.34 -9.75 13.59
CA VAL A 465 -15.60 -9.36 14.24
C VAL A 465 -16.79 -9.38 13.29
N SER A 466 -16.55 -9.24 11.99
CA SER A 466 -17.56 -9.28 10.93
C SER A 466 -17.64 -10.64 10.24
N ARG A 467 -16.83 -11.64 10.64
CA ARG A 467 -16.71 -12.94 9.96
C ARG A 467 -16.40 -12.83 8.46
N GLY A 468 -15.62 -11.81 8.08
CA GLY A 468 -15.26 -11.53 6.70
C GLY A 468 -16.32 -10.76 5.89
N TYR A 469 -17.42 -10.34 6.50
CA TYR A 469 -18.49 -9.58 5.82
C TYR A 469 -18.30 -8.06 5.83
N ALA A 470 -17.26 -7.53 6.50
CA ALA A 470 -16.95 -6.10 6.47
C ALA A 470 -15.85 -5.81 5.45
N SER A 471 -16.09 -4.84 4.60
CA SER A 471 -15.08 -4.18 3.78
C SER A 471 -14.74 -2.81 4.37
N PHE A 472 -13.54 -2.34 4.09
CA PHE A 472 -12.99 -1.13 4.67
C PHE A 472 -12.24 -0.33 3.61
N ASP A 473 -12.47 0.96 3.61
CA ASP A 473 -11.73 1.95 2.85
C ASP A 473 -11.56 3.23 3.65
N TYR A 474 -10.59 4.07 3.30
CA TYR A 474 -10.36 5.32 4.03
C TYR A 474 -9.71 6.39 3.16
N HIS A 475 -9.91 7.65 3.55
CA HIS A 475 -9.20 8.79 2.98
C HIS A 475 -8.78 9.79 4.07
N PRO A 476 -7.65 10.50 3.90
CA PRO A 476 -7.18 11.49 4.86
C PRO A 476 -8.13 12.68 4.98
N ILE A 477 -8.36 13.15 6.22
CA ILE A 477 -9.15 14.37 6.51
C ILE A 477 -8.35 15.45 7.22
N GLY A 478 -7.03 15.31 7.31
CA GLY A 478 -6.12 16.28 7.91
C GLY A 478 -5.66 15.90 9.31
N MET A 479 -5.08 16.89 10.00
CA MET A 479 -4.49 16.74 11.33
C MET A 479 -5.51 17.16 12.40
N LYS A 480 -5.54 16.42 13.53
CA LYS A 480 -6.37 16.75 14.71
C LYS A 480 -5.55 16.71 15.99
N LEU A 481 -5.87 17.62 16.90
CA LEU A 481 -5.25 17.68 18.23
C LEU A 481 -5.42 16.36 18.98
N SER A 482 -4.32 15.84 19.57
CA SER A 482 -4.34 14.60 20.33
C SER A 482 -3.40 14.62 21.54
N LYS A 483 -3.77 13.83 22.57
CA LYS A 483 -2.96 13.66 23.79
C LYS A 483 -2.02 12.48 23.62
N LEU A 484 -0.94 12.67 22.88
CA LEU A 484 0.04 11.63 22.62
C LEU A 484 1.19 11.66 23.64
N VAL A 485 1.70 10.47 23.95
CA VAL A 485 2.89 10.26 24.78
C VAL A 485 3.82 9.28 24.12
N ARG A 486 5.14 9.49 24.33
CA ARG A 486 6.13 8.53 23.87
C ARG A 486 6.28 7.42 24.92
N VAL A 487 6.08 6.20 24.47
CA VAL A 487 6.35 4.97 25.23
C VAL A 487 7.69 4.42 24.76
N ASP A 488 8.63 4.30 25.69
CA ASP A 488 9.95 3.74 25.48
C ASP A 488 10.05 2.35 26.12
N ILE A 489 10.61 1.39 25.40
CA ILE A 489 10.92 0.06 25.93
C ILE A 489 12.40 0.02 26.33
N LEU A 490 12.67 -0.32 27.58
CA LEU A 490 14.03 -0.47 28.09
C LEU A 490 14.36 -1.94 28.29
N LEU A 491 15.43 -2.41 27.72
CA LEU A 491 16.02 -3.72 27.97
C LEU A 491 17.28 -3.56 28.81
N ASN A 492 17.33 -4.22 29.94
CA ASN A 492 18.44 -4.10 30.88
C ASN A 492 18.74 -2.64 31.29
N ALA A 493 17.69 -1.82 31.43
CA ALA A 493 17.71 -0.38 31.72
C ALA A 493 18.30 0.51 30.60
N GLN A 494 18.49 -0.01 29.39
CA GLN A 494 18.87 0.76 28.21
C GLN A 494 17.65 0.89 27.28
N PRO A 495 17.32 2.09 26.81
CA PRO A 495 16.23 2.30 25.86
C PRO A 495 16.57 1.65 24.53
N VAL A 496 15.55 1.03 23.91
CA VAL A 496 15.60 0.47 22.57
C VAL A 496 14.74 1.37 21.68
N ASP A 497 15.38 2.31 21.00
CA ASP A 497 14.73 3.31 20.17
C ASP A 497 13.84 2.71 19.06
N ALA A 498 14.28 1.59 18.47
CA ALA A 498 13.52 0.84 17.48
C ALA A 498 12.17 0.28 17.98
N LEU A 499 11.96 0.20 19.30
CA LEU A 499 10.73 -0.25 19.95
C LEU A 499 9.95 0.92 20.59
N SER A 500 10.39 2.17 20.41
CA SER A 500 9.67 3.34 20.87
C SER A 500 8.46 3.61 19.99
N ALA A 501 7.33 4.01 20.62
CA ALA A 501 6.10 4.32 19.92
C ALA A 501 5.44 5.59 20.47
N LEU A 502 4.76 6.35 19.60
CA LEU A 502 3.84 7.42 20.00
C LEU A 502 2.44 6.83 20.08
N VAL A 503 1.83 6.92 21.26
CA VAL A 503 0.52 6.35 21.53
C VAL A 503 -0.35 7.34 22.32
N HIS A 504 -1.67 7.18 22.23
CA HIS A 504 -2.58 7.99 23.04
C HIS A 504 -2.39 7.71 24.53
N ALA A 505 -2.39 8.77 25.34
CA ALA A 505 -2.09 8.68 26.79
C ALA A 505 -2.96 7.66 27.53
N ASP A 506 -4.24 7.54 27.16
CA ASP A 506 -5.17 6.62 27.81
C ASP A 506 -4.85 5.14 27.54
N ASN A 507 -4.23 4.82 26.39
CA ASN A 507 -3.88 3.47 25.97
C ASN A 507 -2.41 3.11 26.24
N ALA A 508 -1.58 4.08 26.63
CA ALA A 508 -0.13 3.92 26.75
C ALA A 508 0.27 2.73 27.63
N HIS A 509 -0.33 2.61 28.81
CA HIS A 509 -0.03 1.51 29.73
C HIS A 509 -0.41 0.13 29.17
N ASN A 510 -1.57 0.01 28.50
CA ASN A 510 -2.02 -1.27 27.96
C ASN A 510 -1.11 -1.74 26.80
N ILE A 511 -0.74 -0.81 25.92
CA ILE A 511 0.13 -1.10 24.78
C ILE A 511 1.52 -1.49 25.26
N GLY A 512 2.15 -0.69 26.10
CA GLY A 512 3.49 -0.95 26.61
C GLY A 512 3.57 -2.23 27.46
N LYS A 513 2.53 -2.55 28.24
CA LYS A 513 2.43 -3.82 28.98
C LYS A 513 2.41 -5.01 28.03
N LYS A 514 1.55 -5.00 27.00
CA LYS A 514 1.49 -6.06 25.97
C LYS A 514 2.83 -6.21 25.24
N MET A 515 3.49 -5.09 24.89
CA MET A 515 4.83 -5.12 24.31
C MET A 515 5.83 -5.84 25.23
N CYS A 516 5.85 -5.50 26.52
CA CYS A 516 6.73 -6.15 27.50
C CYS A 516 6.46 -7.64 27.64
N GLU A 517 5.19 -8.05 27.67
CA GLU A 517 4.77 -9.47 27.75
C GLU A 517 5.21 -10.25 26.52
N LYS A 518 4.96 -9.73 25.31
CA LYS A 518 5.37 -10.37 24.05
C LYS A 518 6.89 -10.47 23.92
N LEU A 519 7.64 -9.42 24.25
CA LEU A 519 9.09 -9.43 24.27
C LEU A 519 9.67 -10.45 25.25
N LYS A 520 9.02 -10.64 26.42
CA LYS A 520 9.43 -11.64 27.39
C LYS A 520 9.32 -13.07 26.87
N GLU A 521 8.34 -13.36 26.02
CA GLU A 521 8.14 -14.67 25.40
C GLU A 521 9.21 -14.96 24.33
N LEU A 522 9.61 -13.94 23.59
CA LEU A 522 10.46 -14.07 22.40
C LEU A 522 11.94 -13.90 22.68
N ILE A 523 12.31 -13.09 23.67
CA ILE A 523 13.73 -12.90 24.02
C ILE A 523 14.25 -14.17 24.69
N PRO A 524 15.30 -14.82 24.14
CA PRO A 524 15.84 -16.05 24.70
C PRO A 524 16.47 -15.81 26.06
N ARG A 525 16.30 -16.79 26.96
CA ARG A 525 16.91 -16.76 28.30
C ARG A 525 18.42 -16.76 28.20
N GLN A 526 19.05 -15.79 28.85
CA GLN A 526 20.50 -15.66 28.95
C GLN A 526 21.03 -16.08 30.34
N GLN A 527 22.32 -15.94 30.56
CA GLN A 527 22.98 -16.28 31.83
C GLN A 527 22.62 -15.31 32.98
N PHE A 528 21.92 -14.20 32.67
CA PHE A 528 21.47 -13.17 33.61
C PHE A 528 20.00 -12.82 33.38
N ASP A 529 19.36 -12.22 34.39
CA ASP A 529 17.99 -11.78 34.27
C ASP A 529 17.93 -10.50 33.42
N ILE A 530 17.03 -10.49 32.42
CA ILE A 530 16.81 -9.35 31.53
C ILE A 530 15.50 -8.67 31.98
N PRO A 531 15.56 -7.50 32.62
CA PRO A 531 14.37 -6.71 32.87
C PRO A 531 13.96 -6.01 31.58
N ILE A 532 12.70 -6.14 31.24
CA ILE A 532 11.99 -5.44 30.17
C ILE A 532 11.11 -4.42 30.87
N GLN A 533 11.22 -3.15 30.53
CA GLN A 533 10.53 -2.09 31.24
C GLN A 533 9.89 -1.15 30.22
N GLU A 534 8.65 -0.79 30.49
CA GLU A 534 7.96 0.29 29.81
C GLU A 534 8.19 1.59 30.56
N ALA A 535 8.56 2.65 29.85
CA ALA A 535 8.74 3.98 30.42
C ALA A 535 7.99 5.05 29.62
N ILE A 536 7.43 6.02 30.34
CA ILE A 536 6.91 7.27 29.77
C ILE A 536 7.74 8.40 30.36
N GLY A 537 8.62 8.99 29.55
CA GLY A 537 9.63 9.91 30.02
C GLY A 537 10.57 9.22 31.05
N ALA A 538 10.71 9.80 32.23
CA ALA A 538 11.54 9.22 33.31
C ALA A 538 10.83 8.18 34.18
N LYS A 539 9.50 7.96 33.99
CA LYS A 539 8.69 7.09 34.84
C LYS A 539 8.53 5.71 34.24
N ILE A 540 8.96 4.67 34.97
CA ILE A 540 8.69 3.27 34.61
C ILE A 540 7.24 2.95 35.02
N ILE A 541 6.46 2.48 34.05
CA ILE A 541 5.02 2.20 34.22
C ILE A 541 4.80 0.70 34.39
N SER A 542 5.48 -0.15 33.59
CA SER A 542 5.34 -1.59 33.63
C SER A 542 6.72 -2.27 33.61
N ARG A 543 6.79 -3.49 34.13
CA ARG A 543 8.03 -4.27 34.15
C ARG A 543 7.76 -5.76 34.07
N GLU A 544 8.44 -6.39 33.12
CA GLU A 544 8.56 -7.83 32.98
C GLU A 544 10.02 -8.28 33.10
N THR A 545 10.26 -9.58 33.29
CA THR A 545 11.62 -10.08 33.42
C THR A 545 11.77 -11.45 32.78
N VAL A 546 12.70 -11.58 31.83
CA VAL A 546 13.17 -12.87 31.32
C VAL A 546 14.16 -13.45 32.34
N LYS A 547 13.78 -14.56 32.97
CA LYS A 547 14.59 -15.20 34.01
C LYS A 547 15.84 -15.84 33.40
N ALA A 548 17.00 -15.66 34.08
CA ALA A 548 18.26 -16.28 33.71
C ALA A 548 18.18 -17.81 33.64
N LEU A 549 18.99 -18.38 32.75
CA LEU A 549 19.29 -19.82 32.79
C LEU A 549 19.92 -20.16 34.13
N ARG A 550 19.35 -21.11 34.88
CA ARG A 550 19.89 -21.56 36.16
C ARG A 550 20.66 -22.85 35.95
N LYS A 551 21.97 -22.79 36.21
CA LYS A 551 22.76 -23.99 36.46
C LYS A 551 22.64 -24.33 37.94
N ASP A 552 22.22 -25.54 38.28
CA ASP A 552 22.21 -25.98 39.69
C ASP A 552 23.65 -26.18 40.17
N VAL A 553 24.22 -25.11 40.76
CA VAL A 553 25.59 -25.12 41.30
C VAL A 553 25.68 -25.91 42.61
N THR A 554 24.52 -26.30 43.18
CA THR A 554 24.42 -27.04 44.45
C THR A 554 24.20 -28.53 44.23
N ALA A 555 23.93 -29.01 43.01
CA ALA A 555 23.65 -30.42 42.69
C ALA A 555 24.74 -31.39 43.17
N LYS A 556 26.02 -30.94 43.18
CA LYS A 556 27.15 -31.75 43.64
C LYS A 556 27.46 -31.60 45.15
N CYS A 557 26.66 -30.85 45.89
CA CYS A 557 26.84 -30.69 47.34
C CYS A 557 26.09 -31.78 48.08
N TYR A 558 26.76 -32.91 48.32
CA TYR A 558 26.24 -33.99 49.18
C TYR A 558 26.37 -33.57 50.66
N GLY A 559 25.30 -33.75 51.44
CA GLY A 559 25.27 -33.49 52.89
C GLY A 559 24.86 -32.06 53.24
N GLY A 560 24.61 -31.80 54.53
CA GLY A 560 24.01 -30.62 55.10
C GLY A 560 24.90 -29.36 55.20
N ASP A 561 25.98 -29.21 54.42
CA ASP A 561 26.83 -28.04 54.45
C ASP A 561 26.13 -26.80 53.84
N ILE A 562 25.35 -26.16 54.71
CA ILE A 562 24.60 -24.95 54.40
C ILE A 562 25.51 -23.80 54.03
N SER A 563 26.71 -23.70 54.65
CA SER A 563 27.68 -22.63 54.41
C SER A 563 28.26 -22.68 53.00
N ARG A 564 28.58 -23.89 52.54
CA ARG A 564 29.12 -24.11 51.19
C ARG A 564 28.06 -23.85 50.11
N LYS A 565 26.81 -24.30 50.33
CA LYS A 565 25.68 -24.02 49.42
C LYS A 565 25.47 -22.50 49.31
N ARG A 566 25.48 -21.77 50.42
CA ARG A 566 25.30 -20.32 50.45
C ARG A 566 26.41 -19.59 49.72
N LYS A 567 27.68 -19.98 49.94
CA LYS A 567 28.86 -19.37 49.22
C LYS A 567 28.78 -19.62 47.72
N LEU A 568 28.36 -20.81 47.25
CA LEU A 568 28.21 -21.12 45.82
C LEU A 568 27.09 -20.29 45.21
N LEU A 569 25.94 -20.13 45.85
CA LEU A 569 24.85 -19.30 45.40
C LEU A 569 25.23 -17.81 45.37
N GLU A 570 25.97 -17.30 46.37
CA GLU A 570 26.48 -15.93 46.40
C GLU A 570 27.48 -15.67 45.25
N LYS A 571 28.41 -16.64 44.98
CA LYS A 571 29.33 -16.57 43.88
C LYS A 571 28.60 -16.55 42.53
N GLN A 572 27.56 -17.40 42.37
CA GLN A 572 26.73 -17.38 41.19
C GLN A 572 26.00 -16.04 41.00
N LYS A 573 25.44 -15.48 42.08
CA LYS A 573 24.78 -14.17 42.08
C LYS A 573 25.71 -13.04 41.68
N LYS A 574 26.94 -13.02 42.20
CA LYS A 574 27.98 -12.05 41.82
C LYS A 574 28.40 -12.21 40.38
N GLY A 575 28.59 -13.44 39.91
CA GLY A 575 28.93 -13.73 38.50
C GLY A 575 27.84 -13.25 37.54
N LYS A 576 26.57 -13.50 37.83
CA LYS A 576 25.43 -13.00 37.05
C LYS A 576 25.35 -11.48 37.02
N LYS A 577 25.60 -10.81 38.16
CA LYS A 577 25.64 -9.34 38.24
C LYS A 577 26.74 -8.76 37.35
N ARG A 578 27.91 -9.42 37.29
CA ARG A 578 29.05 -8.99 36.45
C ARG A 578 28.73 -9.23 34.97
N MET A 579 28.15 -10.38 34.60
CA MET A 579 27.73 -10.67 33.23
C MET A 579 26.67 -9.68 32.73
N ARG A 580 25.74 -9.27 33.59
CA ARG A 580 24.72 -8.26 33.24
C ARG A 580 25.31 -6.88 32.92
N GLN A 581 26.45 -6.53 33.52
CA GLN A 581 27.13 -5.23 33.29
C GLN A 581 27.90 -5.20 31.95
N VAL A 582 28.25 -6.37 31.40
CA VAL A 582 29.09 -6.52 30.21
C VAL A 582 28.31 -7.08 29.00
N GLY A 583 27.20 -7.77 29.25
CA GLY A 583 26.43 -8.45 28.20
C GLY A 583 25.44 -7.54 27.49
N ASN A 584 25.57 -7.40 26.18
CA ASN A 584 24.53 -6.89 25.33
C ASN A 584 23.39 -7.92 25.21
N VAL A 585 22.16 -7.45 25.17
CA VAL A 585 20.98 -8.29 24.94
C VAL A 585 20.72 -8.31 23.45
N GLU A 586 20.92 -9.47 22.82
CA GLU A 586 20.49 -9.67 21.44
C GLU A 586 18.96 -9.78 21.39
N ILE A 587 18.34 -8.94 20.56
CA ILE A 587 16.90 -8.95 20.31
C ILE A 587 16.69 -9.71 19.00
N PRO A 588 16.01 -10.88 19.01
CA PRO A 588 15.71 -11.59 17.78
C PRO A 588 14.86 -10.75 16.83
N GLN A 589 15.06 -10.88 15.52
CA GLN A 589 14.21 -10.23 14.51
C GLN A 589 12.72 -10.50 14.73
N ALA A 590 12.38 -11.75 15.10
CA ALA A 590 11.02 -12.13 15.44
C ALA A 590 10.40 -11.28 16.56
N ALA A 591 11.20 -10.72 17.47
CA ALA A 591 10.70 -9.88 18.55
C ALA A 591 10.26 -8.49 18.05
N PHE A 592 10.94 -7.92 17.06
CA PHE A 592 10.50 -6.68 16.41
C PHE A 592 9.20 -6.90 15.64
N MET A 593 9.12 -7.98 14.85
CA MET A 593 7.92 -8.33 14.09
C MET A 593 6.72 -8.66 15.00
N ALA A 594 6.93 -9.33 16.12
CA ALA A 594 5.86 -9.71 17.03
C ALA A 594 5.30 -8.52 17.83
N VAL A 595 6.09 -7.48 18.05
CA VAL A 595 5.60 -6.23 18.62
C VAL A 595 4.63 -5.52 17.68
N LEU A 596 4.73 -5.77 16.36
CA LEU A 596 3.77 -5.28 15.36
C LEU A 596 2.40 -5.96 15.45
N LYS A 597 2.37 -7.21 15.98
CA LYS A 597 1.15 -8.04 16.12
C LYS A 597 0.77 -8.21 17.59
N LEU A 598 0.54 -7.09 18.29
CA LEU A 598 0.28 -7.08 19.74
C LEU A 598 -1.04 -7.73 20.17
N ASN A 599 -1.92 -8.08 19.25
CA ASN A 599 -3.28 -8.55 19.56
C ASN A 599 -3.59 -9.96 19.07
N ASP A 600 -2.57 -10.74 18.65
CA ASP A 600 -2.70 -12.18 18.40
C ASP A 600 -2.62 -13.00 19.70
#